data_5756c024865667b302177cd22165c1ea
#
_entry.id   5756c024865667b302177cd22165c1ea
#
_cell.length_a   1.000
_cell.length_b   1.000
_cell.length_c   1.000
_cell.angle_alpha   90.00
_cell.angle_beta   90.00
_cell.angle_gamma   90.00
#
_symmetry.space_group_name_H-M   'P 1'
#
loop_
_entity.id
_entity.type
_entity.pdbx_description
1 polymer ?
#
loop_
_entity_poly.entity_id
_entity_poly.type
_entity_poly.pdbx_seq_one_letter_code
_entity_poly.pdbx_strand_id
1 'polypeptide(L)'
;MEWIGIRDIECPLCSLDLSEEKIFYEDEAFIVLRTKNLKGHHERIMIVSKVHKHSVGFNGVESALDILETVGKRLFGYTPKWVIMDNTFATIKEHWHLVASDLNPNAEDFDQILLTKWIKVVDNVNP
;
A
#
# COMPACT_ATOMS: atom_id res chain seq x y z
N MET A 1 13.60 8.82 9.82
CA MET A 1 13.13 7.51 9.31
C MET A 1 14.16 6.91 8.38
N GLU A 2 14.41 5.64 8.54
CA GLU A 2 15.46 4.97 7.78
C GLU A 2 15.01 3.60 7.32
N TRP A 3 15.51 3.19 6.16
CA TRP A 3 15.37 1.82 5.71
C TRP A 3 16.28 0.91 6.55
N ILE A 4 15.90 -0.35 6.71
CA ILE A 4 16.63 -1.33 7.50
C ILE A 4 17.36 -2.30 6.56
N GLY A 5 18.62 -2.64 6.91
CA GLY A 5 19.41 -3.60 6.16
C GLY A 5 20.00 -3.02 4.88
N ILE A 6 20.40 -3.92 3.98
CA ILE A 6 21.02 -3.53 2.71
C ILE A 6 19.95 -3.11 1.73
N ARG A 7 20.11 -1.92 1.17
CA ARG A 7 19.20 -1.38 0.17
C ARG A 7 19.73 -1.70 -1.22
N ASP A 8 18.81 -2.05 -2.12
CA ASP A 8 19.13 -2.22 -3.53
C ASP A 8 18.92 -0.88 -4.24
N ILE A 9 20.00 -0.28 -4.72
CA ILE A 9 19.94 1.05 -5.36
C ILE A 9 19.14 1.04 -6.66
N GLU A 10 18.93 -0.12 -7.27
CA GLU A 10 18.12 -0.25 -8.47
C GLU A 10 16.64 -0.47 -8.16
N CYS A 11 16.30 -0.75 -6.91
CA CYS A 11 14.91 -0.94 -6.49
C CYS A 11 14.26 0.43 -6.26
N PRO A 12 13.18 0.76 -6.99
CA PRO A 12 12.50 2.06 -6.80
C PRO A 12 12.02 2.30 -5.39
N LEU A 13 11.60 1.24 -4.66
CA LEU A 13 11.14 1.41 -3.28
C LEU A 13 12.29 1.66 -2.32
N CYS A 14 13.44 1.00 -2.52
CA CYS A 14 14.64 1.28 -1.72
C CYS A 14 15.17 2.70 -1.97
N SER A 15 14.89 3.25 -3.14
CA SER A 15 15.40 4.55 -3.56
C SER A 15 14.50 5.71 -3.18
N LEU A 16 13.36 5.45 -2.51
CA LEU A 16 12.49 6.53 -2.07
C LEU A 16 13.21 7.40 -1.05
N ASP A 17 13.10 8.71 -1.24
CA ASP A 17 13.54 9.68 -0.24
C ASP A 17 12.40 9.89 0.73
N LEU A 18 12.49 9.26 1.90
CA LEU A 18 11.41 9.29 2.88
C LEU A 18 11.09 10.69 3.39
N SER A 19 12.04 11.63 3.28
CA SER A 19 11.79 13.02 3.66
C SER A 19 10.85 13.73 2.68
N GLU A 20 10.71 13.21 1.45
CA GLU A 20 9.86 13.78 0.40
C GLU A 20 8.49 13.10 0.32
N GLU A 21 8.27 12.03 1.09
CA GLU A 21 7.04 11.25 1.01
C GLU A 21 6.05 11.65 2.10
N LYS A 22 4.75 11.53 1.80
CA LYS A 22 3.71 11.67 2.81
C LYS A 22 3.57 10.35 3.56
N ILE A 23 4.02 10.33 4.81
CA ILE A 23 4.03 9.13 5.65
C ILE A 23 2.90 9.22 6.66
N PHE A 24 2.11 8.15 6.76
CA PHE A 24 0.96 8.07 7.67
C PHE A 24 1.24 7.20 8.88
N TYR A 25 2.21 6.29 8.78
CA TYR A 25 2.52 5.35 9.83
C TYR A 25 3.92 4.79 9.63
N GLU A 26 4.60 4.51 10.73
CA GLU A 26 5.90 3.87 10.71
C GLU A 26 6.10 3.06 11.99
N ASP A 27 6.65 1.85 11.85
CA ASP A 27 7.14 1.08 12.97
C ASP A 27 8.48 0.44 12.59
N GLU A 28 8.93 -0.56 13.35
CA GLU A 28 10.21 -1.21 13.11
C GLU A 28 10.26 -1.98 11.79
N ALA A 29 9.12 -2.48 11.32
CA ALA A 29 9.05 -3.38 10.17
C ALA A 29 8.47 -2.73 8.92
N PHE A 30 7.59 -1.75 9.06
CA PHE A 30 6.79 -1.22 7.95
C PHE A 30 6.69 0.30 7.95
N ILE A 31 6.45 0.84 6.77
CA ILE A 31 6.08 2.23 6.55
C ILE A 31 4.81 2.25 5.72
N VAL A 32 3.84 3.09 6.08
CA VAL A 32 2.66 3.36 5.25
C VAL A 32 2.77 4.77 4.71
N LEU A 33 2.71 4.90 3.39
CA LEU A 33 2.86 6.20 2.73
C LEU A 33 1.89 6.33 1.56
N ARG A 34 1.69 7.60 1.12
CA ARG A 34 0.87 7.86 -0.07
C ARG A 34 1.65 7.45 -1.32
N THR A 35 0.97 6.78 -2.26
CA THR A 35 1.60 6.49 -3.55
C THR A 35 1.83 7.79 -4.31
N LYS A 36 2.91 7.84 -5.11
CA LYS A 36 3.25 9.05 -5.86
C LYS A 36 2.25 9.38 -6.94
N ASN A 37 1.68 8.36 -7.56
CA ASN A 37 0.72 8.55 -8.63
C ASN A 37 -0.64 8.02 -8.20
N LEU A 38 -1.58 8.94 -7.97
CA LEU A 38 -2.92 8.59 -7.52
C LEU A 38 -3.81 8.04 -8.64
N LYS A 39 -3.44 8.23 -9.92
CA LYS A 39 -4.16 7.68 -11.08
C LYS A 39 -5.65 8.03 -11.11
N GLY A 40 -6.02 9.19 -10.62
CA GLY A 40 -7.40 9.62 -10.57
C GLY A 40 -8.13 9.25 -9.29
N HIS A 41 -7.49 8.56 -8.36
CA HIS A 41 -8.04 8.29 -7.03
C HIS A 41 -7.88 9.53 -6.14
N HIS A 42 -8.81 9.71 -5.22
CA HIS A 42 -8.69 10.78 -4.24
C HIS A 42 -7.59 10.47 -3.22
N GLU A 43 -7.49 9.20 -2.83
CA GLU A 43 -6.43 8.75 -1.95
C GLU A 43 -5.98 7.34 -2.36
N ARG A 44 -4.69 7.09 -2.21
CA ARG A 44 -4.11 5.78 -2.50
C ARG A 44 -2.82 5.66 -1.69
N ILE A 45 -2.75 4.60 -0.89
CA ILE A 45 -1.64 4.41 0.04
C ILE A 45 -1.01 3.03 -0.17
N MET A 46 0.21 2.88 0.32
CA MET A 46 0.86 1.57 0.32
C MET A 46 1.59 1.33 1.63
N ILE A 47 1.66 0.07 2.02
CA ILE A 47 2.50 -0.38 3.11
C ILE A 47 3.72 -1.07 2.51
N VAL A 48 4.89 -0.70 3.01
CA VAL A 48 6.17 -1.16 2.45
C VAL A 48 7.02 -1.75 3.57
N SER A 49 7.65 -2.89 3.29
CA SER A 49 8.63 -3.46 4.21
C SER A 49 9.84 -2.53 4.31
N LYS A 50 10.33 -2.29 5.51
CA LYS A 50 11.58 -1.53 5.71
C LYS A 50 12.82 -2.28 5.26
N VAL A 51 12.69 -3.58 5.03
CA VAL A 51 13.78 -4.43 4.55
C VAL A 51 13.49 -4.80 3.10
N HIS A 52 14.51 -4.75 2.25
CA HIS A 52 14.38 -5.18 0.85
C HIS A 52 14.26 -6.70 0.80
N LYS A 53 13.04 -7.19 0.65
CA LYS A 53 12.75 -8.62 0.52
C LYS A 53 11.42 -8.81 -0.22
N HIS A 54 11.26 -9.96 -0.88
CA HIS A 54 10.06 -10.23 -1.66
C HIS A 54 8.91 -10.80 -0.82
N SER A 55 9.17 -11.22 0.40
CA SER A 55 8.16 -11.79 1.29
C SER A 55 8.44 -11.41 2.74
N VAL A 56 7.38 -11.15 3.48
CA VAL A 56 7.47 -10.85 4.93
C VAL A 56 6.94 -12.02 5.77
N GLY A 57 6.59 -13.14 5.12
CA GLY A 57 6.04 -14.30 5.81
C GLY A 57 4.58 -14.10 6.21
N PHE A 58 3.97 -15.20 6.68
CA PHE A 58 2.55 -15.20 7.03
C PHE A 58 2.23 -14.18 8.15
N ASN A 59 3.01 -14.20 9.23
CA ASN A 59 2.77 -13.26 10.35
C ASN A 59 3.02 -11.81 9.94
N GLY A 60 4.00 -11.58 9.07
CA GLY A 60 4.27 -10.25 8.55
C GLY A 60 3.12 -9.71 7.72
N VAL A 61 2.51 -10.57 6.89
CA VAL A 61 1.35 -10.18 6.07
C VAL A 61 0.17 -9.83 6.97
N GLU A 62 -0.12 -10.63 8.00
CA GLU A 62 -1.20 -10.35 8.93
C GLU A 62 -1.01 -9.01 9.64
N SER A 63 0.19 -8.76 10.14
CA SER A 63 0.51 -7.48 10.80
C SER A 63 0.36 -6.31 9.85
N ALA A 64 0.85 -6.45 8.62
CA ALA A 64 0.76 -5.41 7.61
C ALA A 64 -0.68 -5.10 7.22
N LEU A 65 -1.51 -6.13 7.08
CA LEU A 65 -2.94 -5.95 6.77
C LEU A 65 -3.65 -5.18 7.88
N ASP A 66 -3.38 -5.53 9.14
CA ASP A 66 -3.98 -4.82 10.28
C ASP A 66 -3.57 -3.35 10.30
N ILE A 67 -2.30 -3.07 10.05
CA ILE A 67 -1.78 -1.70 10.01
C ILE A 67 -2.44 -0.93 8.86
N LEU A 68 -2.43 -1.52 7.67
CA LEU A 68 -2.95 -0.86 6.47
C LEU A 68 -4.45 -0.59 6.60
N GLU A 69 -5.20 -1.54 7.16
CA GLU A 69 -6.63 -1.35 7.41
C GLU A 69 -6.88 -0.24 8.42
N THR A 70 -6.11 -0.21 9.50
CA THR A 70 -6.26 0.83 10.53
C THR A 70 -6.00 2.22 9.96
N VAL A 71 -4.92 2.37 9.19
CA VAL A 71 -4.59 3.65 8.54
C VAL A 71 -5.65 4.00 7.49
N GLY A 72 -6.04 3.01 6.68
CA GLY A 72 -7.02 3.22 5.61
C GLY A 72 -8.38 3.66 6.13
N LYS A 73 -8.83 3.13 7.26
CA LYS A 73 -10.11 3.55 7.86
C LYS A 73 -10.14 5.03 8.18
N ARG A 74 -9.00 5.62 8.52
CA ARG A 74 -8.91 7.07 8.77
C ARG A 74 -8.89 7.88 7.48
N LEU A 75 -8.29 7.35 6.42
CA LEU A 75 -8.06 8.08 5.17
C LEU A 75 -9.17 7.91 4.15
N PHE A 76 -9.83 6.75 4.12
CA PHE A 76 -10.85 6.41 3.13
C PHE A 76 -12.28 6.61 3.64
N GLY A 77 -12.46 7.37 4.71
CA GLY A 77 -13.79 7.62 5.26
C GLY A 77 -14.76 8.33 4.31
N TYR A 78 -14.24 8.97 3.27
CA TYR A 78 -15.03 9.70 2.28
C TYR A 78 -15.69 8.80 1.25
N THR A 79 -15.31 7.54 1.15
CA THR A 79 -15.83 6.61 0.15
C THR A 79 -16.59 5.46 0.82
N PRO A 80 -17.66 4.93 0.19
CA PRO A 80 -18.40 3.81 0.77
C PRO A 80 -17.57 2.52 0.87
N LYS A 81 -16.60 2.35 -0.02
CA LYS A 81 -15.85 1.09 -0.13
C LYS A 81 -14.44 1.35 -0.64
N TRP A 82 -13.49 0.60 -0.10
CA TRP A 82 -12.10 0.63 -0.57
C TRP A 82 -11.50 -0.76 -0.43
N VAL A 83 -10.38 -1.00 -1.11
CA VAL A 83 -9.81 -2.34 -1.22
C VAL A 83 -8.32 -2.33 -0.91
N ILE A 84 -7.85 -3.46 -0.38
CA ILE A 84 -6.42 -3.78 -0.29
C ILE A 84 -6.15 -4.83 -1.35
N MET A 85 -5.25 -4.53 -2.27
CA MET A 85 -4.95 -5.35 -3.43
C MET A 85 -3.67 -6.15 -3.22
N ASP A 86 -3.62 -7.34 -3.83
CA ASP A 86 -2.38 -8.08 -3.87
C ASP A 86 -1.43 -7.42 -4.89
N ASN A 87 -0.25 -7.99 -5.08
CA ASN A 87 0.75 -7.44 -5.97
C ASN A 87 0.76 -8.09 -7.36
N THR A 88 -0.39 -8.65 -7.80
CA THR A 88 -0.51 -9.32 -9.11
C THR A 88 0.01 -8.44 -10.25
N PHE A 89 -0.35 -7.16 -10.24
CA PHE A 89 0.06 -6.22 -11.28
C PHE A 89 1.15 -5.26 -10.82
N ALA A 90 1.82 -5.56 -9.71
CA ALA A 90 2.90 -4.71 -9.22
C ALA A 90 4.08 -4.75 -10.19
N THR A 91 4.67 -3.59 -10.44
CA THR A 91 5.89 -3.49 -11.26
C THR A 91 7.14 -3.79 -10.44
N ILE A 92 7.03 -3.71 -9.11
CA ILE A 92 8.15 -3.95 -8.20
C ILE A 92 7.80 -5.16 -7.33
N LYS A 93 8.33 -6.34 -7.65
CA LYS A 93 7.99 -7.57 -6.94
C LYS A 93 9.06 -8.01 -5.94
N GLU A 94 10.26 -7.51 -6.09
CA GLU A 94 11.39 -7.89 -5.23
C GLU A 94 11.38 -7.19 -3.88
N HIS A 95 10.57 -6.14 -3.72
CA HIS A 95 10.43 -5.39 -2.47
C HIS A 95 8.98 -5.44 -2.03
N TRP A 96 8.69 -6.20 -0.99
CA TRP A 96 7.32 -6.47 -0.56
C TRP A 96 6.57 -5.19 -0.20
N HIS A 97 5.40 -5.05 -0.77
CA HIS A 97 4.46 -3.96 -0.51
C HIS A 97 3.04 -4.36 -0.90
N LEU A 98 2.06 -3.68 -0.32
CA LEU A 98 0.65 -3.81 -0.71
C LEU A 98 0.06 -2.41 -0.88
N VAL A 99 -0.92 -2.29 -1.76
CA VAL A 99 -1.58 -1.02 -2.05
C VAL A 99 -3.03 -1.07 -1.61
N ALA A 100 -3.48 0.01 -0.97
CA ALA A 100 -4.89 0.23 -0.66
C ALA A 100 -5.38 1.43 -1.46
N SER A 101 -6.58 1.30 -2.03
CA SER A 101 -7.12 2.32 -2.94
C SER A 101 -8.62 2.42 -2.81
N ASP A 102 -9.14 3.62 -3.02
CA ASP A 102 -10.58 3.78 -3.20
C ASP A 102 -10.99 3.16 -4.55
N LEU A 103 -12.30 2.97 -4.72
CA LEU A 103 -12.88 2.43 -5.95
C LEU A 103 -13.57 3.56 -6.70
N ASN A 104 -12.83 4.26 -7.55
CA ASN A 104 -13.35 5.35 -8.36
C ASN A 104 -13.49 4.87 -9.81
N PRO A 105 -14.74 4.75 -10.33
CA PRO A 105 -14.95 4.30 -11.70
C PRO A 105 -14.29 5.18 -12.76
N ASN A 106 -13.98 6.42 -12.43
CA ASN A 106 -13.33 7.37 -13.35
C ASN A 106 -11.81 7.34 -13.28
N ALA A 107 -11.23 6.51 -12.39
CA ALA A 107 -9.79 6.40 -12.27
C ALA A 107 -9.18 5.70 -13.50
N GLU A 108 -7.97 6.11 -13.88
CA GLU A 108 -7.26 5.55 -15.02
C GLU A 108 -7.12 4.03 -14.96
N ASP A 109 -6.91 3.50 -13.77
CA ASP A 109 -6.62 2.08 -13.58
C ASP A 109 -7.80 1.28 -13.03
N PHE A 110 -9.02 1.82 -13.14
CA PHE A 110 -10.19 1.16 -12.54
C PHE A 110 -10.39 -0.26 -13.08
N ASP A 111 -10.24 -0.45 -14.39
CA ASP A 111 -10.41 -1.77 -15.00
C ASP A 111 -9.34 -2.75 -14.49
N GLN A 112 -8.10 -2.26 -14.32
CA GLN A 112 -7.02 -3.08 -13.78
C GLN A 112 -7.30 -3.48 -12.33
N ILE A 113 -7.83 -2.55 -11.53
CA ILE A 113 -8.20 -2.83 -10.14
C ILE A 113 -9.24 -3.95 -10.08
N LEU A 114 -10.22 -3.94 -10.97
CA LEU A 114 -11.25 -4.98 -11.00
C LEU A 114 -10.69 -6.36 -11.35
N LEU A 115 -9.55 -6.42 -12.05
CA LEU A 115 -8.89 -7.67 -12.41
C LEU A 115 -7.89 -8.13 -11.34
N THR A 116 -7.49 -7.26 -10.45
CA THR A 116 -6.56 -7.57 -9.37
C THR A 116 -7.29 -8.38 -8.29
N LYS A 117 -6.58 -9.34 -7.71
CA LYS A 117 -7.13 -10.07 -6.57
C LYS A 117 -7.18 -9.13 -5.36
N TRP A 118 -8.36 -8.98 -4.79
CA TRP A 118 -8.55 -8.17 -3.59
C TRP A 118 -8.33 -9.04 -2.35
N ILE A 119 -7.33 -8.69 -1.56
CA ILE A 119 -7.04 -9.38 -0.31
C ILE A 119 -8.12 -9.05 0.70
N LYS A 120 -8.56 -7.79 0.71
CA LYS A 120 -9.57 -7.33 1.65
C LYS A 120 -10.40 -6.21 1.04
N VAL A 121 -11.70 -6.25 1.28
CA VAL A 121 -12.64 -5.18 0.93
C VAL A 121 -13.13 -4.59 2.23
N VAL A 122 -13.03 -3.27 2.39
CA VAL A 122 -13.55 -2.58 3.55
C VAL A 122 -14.76 -1.76 3.14
N ASP A 123 -15.88 -2.03 3.78
CA ASP A 123 -17.16 -1.38 3.51
C ASP A 123 -17.44 -0.40 4.64
N ASN A 124 -17.46 0.90 4.32
CA ASN A 124 -17.70 1.96 5.30
C ASN A 124 -19.18 2.20 5.56
N VAL A 125 -20.05 1.68 4.72
CA VAL A 125 -21.50 1.87 4.85
C VAL A 125 -22.11 0.88 5.83
N ASN A 126 -21.58 -0.34 5.83
CA ASN A 126 -22.04 -1.44 6.69
C ASN A 126 -20.88 -1.87 7.60
N PRO A 127 -20.69 -1.21 8.73
CA PRO A 127 -19.62 -1.54 9.67
C PRO A 127 -19.81 -2.91 10.33
#